data_91ca89d40cbbda0b9b46b5e9d705496b
#
_entry.id   91ca89d40cbbda0b9b46b5e9d705496b
#
_cell.length_a   1.000
_cell.length_b   1.000
_cell.length_c   1.000
_cell.angle_alpha   90.00
_cell.angle_beta   90.00
_cell.angle_gamma   90.00
#
_symmetry.space_group_name_H-M   'P 1'
#
loop_
_entity.id
_entity.type
_entity.pdbx_description
1 polymer ?
#
loop_
_entity_poly.entity_id
_entity_poly.type
_entity_poly.pdbx_seq_one_letter_code
_entity_poly.pdbx_strand_id
1 'polypeptide(L)'
;VPVLLSSLLFAAANAAAQAPVDCPTLPASSGLQWQQQVQSDFLICRASTADGREVLSLMLSQRDPNIPLSRSLREEKGSFGGESMYWYKPDLGGQQPPGYAERRISVVKLDKGRYAQIALYPGSTQEMGSLQQLAQGMSLNPTAVADGR
;
A
#
# COMPACT_ATOMS: atom_id res chain seq x y z
N VAL A 1 42.58 -30.15 35.24
CA VAL A 1 41.69 -30.64 34.21
C VAL A 1 41.26 -29.47 33.36
N PRO A 2 41.62 -29.46 32.11
CA PRO A 2 41.18 -28.36 31.27
C PRO A 2 39.73 -28.44 31.01
N VAL A 3 39.06 -27.33 31.19
CA VAL A 3 37.66 -27.18 30.86
C VAL A 3 37.60 -26.66 29.44
N LEU A 4 37.05 -27.44 28.58
CA LEU A 4 36.84 -27.02 27.24
C LEU A 4 35.53 -26.20 27.18
N LEU A 5 35.72 -24.93 27.04
CA LEU A 5 34.58 -24.05 26.78
C LEU A 5 34.29 -24.10 25.30
N SER A 6 33.25 -24.78 24.98
CA SER A 6 32.74 -24.75 23.63
C SER A 6 32.00 -23.44 23.42
N SER A 7 32.63 -22.56 22.72
CA SER A 7 31.96 -21.33 22.31
C SER A 7 31.00 -21.68 21.22
N LEU A 8 29.76 -21.62 21.54
CA LEU A 8 28.70 -21.72 20.54
C LEU A 8 28.59 -20.39 19.86
N LEU A 9 29.07 -20.34 18.65
CA LEU A 9 28.91 -19.21 17.81
C LEU A 9 27.56 -19.34 17.12
N PHE A 10 26.65 -18.50 17.54
CA PHE A 10 25.39 -18.37 16.83
C PHE A 10 25.57 -17.36 15.72
N ALA A 11 25.67 -17.84 14.52
CA ALA A 11 25.56 -16.97 13.40
C ALA A 11 24.08 -16.58 13.29
N ALA A 12 23.78 -15.36 13.66
CA ALA A 12 22.46 -14.83 13.40
C ALA A 12 22.33 -14.72 11.92
N ALA A 13 21.44 -15.51 11.34
CA ALA A 13 21.08 -15.34 9.97
C ALA A 13 20.35 -14.02 9.86
N ASN A 14 21.01 -13.03 9.34
CA ASN A 14 20.37 -11.79 9.03
C ASN A 14 19.43 -12.03 7.87
N ALA A 15 18.17 -11.94 8.15
CA ALA A 15 17.21 -11.84 7.07
C ALA A 15 17.65 -10.68 6.22
N ALA A 16 17.86 -10.93 4.95
CA ALA A 16 18.13 -9.87 4.01
C ALA A 16 17.05 -8.82 4.17
N ALA A 17 17.45 -7.58 4.00
CA ALA A 17 16.50 -6.48 4.05
C ALA A 17 15.32 -6.82 3.18
N GLN A 18 14.22 -7.09 3.80
CA GLN A 18 13.00 -7.45 3.12
C GLN A 18 12.26 -6.19 2.73
N ALA A 19 11.37 -6.31 1.77
CA ALA A 19 10.40 -5.28 1.53
C ALA A 19 9.67 -4.98 2.83
N PRO A 20 9.12 -3.77 2.96
CA PRO A 20 8.38 -3.43 4.16
C PRO A 20 7.30 -4.46 4.41
N VAL A 21 7.28 -4.93 5.64
CA VAL A 21 6.32 -5.95 6.03
C VAL A 21 5.11 -5.35 6.69
N ASP A 22 5.10 -4.04 6.83
CA ASP A 22 4.02 -3.35 7.53
C ASP A 22 3.31 -2.37 6.62
N CYS A 23 2.02 -2.27 6.81
CA CYS A 23 1.23 -1.25 6.16
C CYS A 23 1.61 0.13 6.68
N PRO A 24 1.46 1.18 5.86
CA PRO A 24 1.74 2.54 6.31
C PRO A 24 0.89 2.90 7.53
N THR A 25 1.42 3.80 8.35
CA THR A 25 0.69 4.25 9.53
C THR A 25 -0.57 5.01 9.11
N LEU A 26 -1.68 4.66 9.73
CA LEU A 26 -2.93 5.39 9.56
C LEU A 26 -3.08 6.38 10.72
N PRO A 27 -3.45 7.64 10.43
CA PRO A 27 -3.75 8.58 11.51
C PRO A 27 -4.93 8.08 12.32
N ALA A 28 -4.85 8.24 13.63
CA ALA A 28 -5.96 7.84 14.50
C ALA A 28 -7.25 8.57 14.12
N SER A 29 -7.14 9.80 13.64
CA SER A 29 -8.29 10.60 13.24
C SER A 29 -9.03 10.03 12.03
N SER A 30 -8.40 9.12 11.28
CA SER A 30 -9.06 8.52 10.13
C SER A 30 -10.17 7.54 10.53
N GLY A 31 -10.07 6.97 11.73
CA GLY A 31 -11.01 5.95 12.18
C GLY A 31 -10.87 4.63 11.43
N LEU A 32 -9.84 4.49 10.61
CA LEU A 32 -9.65 3.30 9.80
C LEU A 32 -8.71 2.33 10.48
N GLN A 33 -8.89 1.06 10.17
CA GLN A 33 -8.02 -0.01 10.67
C GLN A 33 -7.55 -0.85 9.50
N TRP A 34 -6.27 -1.25 9.55
CA TRP A 34 -5.70 -2.12 8.55
C TRP A 34 -5.99 -3.58 8.84
N GLN A 35 -6.26 -4.31 7.77
CA GLN A 35 -6.07 -5.75 7.72
C GLN A 35 -4.87 -5.99 6.82
N GLN A 36 -3.86 -6.65 7.36
CA GLN A 36 -2.60 -6.87 6.66
C GLN A 36 -2.46 -8.32 6.27
N GLN A 37 -2.03 -8.54 5.03
CA GLN A 37 -1.76 -9.88 4.53
C GLN A 37 -0.42 -9.87 3.84
N VAL A 38 0.53 -10.64 4.39
CA VAL A 38 1.87 -10.73 3.83
C VAL A 38 1.96 -11.97 2.97
N GLN A 39 2.40 -11.81 1.73
CA GLN A 39 2.70 -12.90 0.82
C GLN A 39 4.19 -12.88 0.52
N SER A 40 4.66 -13.88 -0.22
CA SER A 40 6.09 -14.04 -0.46
C SER A 40 6.71 -12.84 -1.16
N ASP A 41 5.99 -12.21 -2.08
CA ASP A 41 6.53 -11.12 -2.89
C ASP A 41 5.65 -9.87 -2.89
N PHE A 42 4.63 -9.84 -2.05
CA PHE A 42 3.80 -8.63 -1.93
C PHE A 42 3.10 -8.56 -0.58
N LEU A 43 2.68 -7.37 -0.25
CA LEU A 43 1.95 -7.05 0.98
C LEU A 43 0.63 -6.42 0.59
N ILE A 44 -0.46 -6.91 1.16
CA ILE A 44 -1.77 -6.31 0.95
C ILE A 44 -2.24 -5.66 2.24
N CYS A 45 -2.67 -4.42 2.12
CA CYS A 45 -3.23 -3.64 3.23
C CYS A 45 -4.65 -3.24 2.86
N ARG A 46 -5.62 -3.65 3.66
CA ARG A 46 -7.01 -3.26 3.45
C ARG A 46 -7.47 -2.43 4.63
N ALA A 47 -7.92 -1.21 4.36
CA ALA A 47 -8.39 -0.31 5.39
C ALA A 47 -9.90 -0.32 5.43
N SER A 48 -10.44 -0.49 6.63
CA SER A 48 -11.88 -0.55 6.85
C SER A 48 -12.31 0.44 7.90
N THR A 49 -13.53 0.89 7.78
CA THR A 49 -14.17 1.73 8.78
C THR A 49 -14.53 0.90 10.02
N ALA A 50 -14.94 1.57 11.08
CA ALA A 50 -15.30 0.90 12.32
C ALA A 50 -16.46 -0.09 12.13
N ASP A 51 -17.33 0.18 11.17
CA ASP A 51 -18.44 -0.73 10.87
C ASP A 51 -18.07 -1.81 9.86
N GLY A 52 -16.80 -1.93 9.51
CA GLY A 52 -16.32 -3.05 8.69
C GLY A 52 -16.36 -2.81 7.19
N ARG A 53 -16.66 -1.61 6.74
CA ARG A 53 -16.70 -1.31 5.31
C ARG A 53 -15.29 -1.02 4.80
N GLU A 54 -14.83 -1.80 3.84
CA GLU A 54 -13.53 -1.55 3.23
C GLU A 54 -13.60 -0.32 2.33
N VAL A 55 -12.67 0.60 2.50
CA VAL A 55 -12.65 1.86 1.74
C VAL A 55 -11.37 2.07 0.96
N LEU A 56 -10.31 1.36 1.30
CA LEU A 56 -9.02 1.53 0.64
C LEU A 56 -8.27 0.22 0.65
N SER A 57 -7.62 -0.07 -0.47
CA SER A 57 -6.76 -1.23 -0.59
C SER A 57 -5.42 -0.77 -1.15
N LEU A 58 -4.36 -1.26 -0.56
CA LEU A 58 -3.00 -0.95 -0.98
C LEU A 58 -2.24 -2.26 -1.13
N MET A 59 -1.62 -2.43 -2.29
CA MET A 59 -0.73 -3.56 -2.51
C MET A 59 0.66 -3.04 -2.82
N LEU A 60 1.62 -3.48 -2.05
CA LEU A 60 3.03 -3.17 -2.25
C LEU A 60 3.73 -4.40 -2.78
N SER A 61 4.42 -4.26 -3.89
CA SER A 61 5.09 -5.40 -4.52
C SER A 61 6.39 -4.96 -5.19
N GLN A 62 7.21 -5.94 -5.53
CA GLN A 62 8.43 -5.70 -6.28
C GLN A 62 8.21 -5.91 -7.78
N ARG A 63 7.00 -6.25 -8.17
CA ARG A 63 6.64 -6.44 -9.57
C ARG A 63 5.59 -5.43 -9.98
N ASP A 64 5.73 -4.95 -11.20
CA ASP A 64 4.69 -4.12 -11.80
C ASP A 64 3.40 -4.95 -11.83
N PRO A 65 2.32 -4.48 -11.21
CA PRO A 65 1.05 -5.22 -11.25
C PRO A 65 0.44 -5.27 -12.65
N ASN A 66 0.98 -4.48 -13.58
CA ASN A 66 0.64 -4.55 -14.99
C ASN A 66 -0.85 -4.32 -15.26
N ILE A 67 -1.42 -3.39 -14.52
CA ILE A 67 -2.82 -3.02 -14.69
C ILE A 67 -2.92 -1.94 -15.74
N PRO A 68 -3.78 -2.11 -16.74
CA PRO A 68 -3.97 -1.05 -17.73
C PRO A 68 -4.66 0.14 -17.09
N LEU A 69 -4.04 1.31 -17.21
CA LEU A 69 -4.61 2.57 -16.77
C LEU A 69 -4.93 3.39 -18.01
N SER A 70 -6.14 3.24 -18.50
CA SER A 70 -6.55 3.88 -19.73
C SER A 70 -6.65 5.38 -19.55
N ARG A 71 -6.10 6.12 -20.50
CA ARG A 71 -6.12 7.58 -20.44
C ARG A 71 -7.54 8.12 -20.42
N SER A 72 -8.47 7.43 -21.07
CA SER A 72 -9.86 7.83 -21.07
C SER A 72 -10.53 7.74 -19.71
N LEU A 73 -9.92 6.99 -18.78
CA LEU A 73 -10.42 6.83 -17.42
C LEU A 73 -9.65 7.66 -16.40
N ARG A 74 -8.74 8.49 -16.89
CA ARG A 74 -7.95 9.35 -16.00
C ARG A 74 -8.83 10.42 -15.36
N GLU A 75 -8.63 10.60 -14.07
CA GLU A 75 -9.36 11.59 -13.28
C GLU A 75 -8.38 12.54 -12.60
N GLU A 76 -8.42 12.64 -11.31
CA GLU A 76 -7.69 13.66 -10.58
C GLU A 76 -6.18 13.38 -10.51
N LYS A 77 -5.40 14.43 -10.46
CA LYS A 77 -3.98 14.33 -10.15
C LYS A 77 -3.81 14.13 -8.65
N GLY A 78 -2.85 13.30 -8.27
CA GLY A 78 -2.57 13.04 -6.87
C GLY A 78 -1.12 12.68 -6.65
N SER A 79 -0.84 12.15 -5.48
CA SER A 79 0.49 11.66 -5.16
C SER A 79 0.40 10.55 -4.13
N PHE A 80 1.41 9.70 -4.12
CA PHE A 80 1.51 8.64 -3.14
C PHE A 80 2.99 8.30 -2.97
N GLY A 81 3.42 8.17 -1.72
CA GLY A 81 4.81 7.82 -1.45
C GLY A 81 5.80 8.83 -1.98
N GLY A 82 5.40 10.08 -2.13
CA GLY A 82 6.26 11.12 -2.68
C GLY A 82 6.27 11.20 -4.19
N GLU A 83 5.56 10.31 -4.87
CA GLU A 83 5.52 10.26 -6.33
C GLU A 83 4.23 10.84 -6.86
N SER A 84 4.31 11.67 -7.88
CA SER A 84 3.13 12.20 -8.56
C SER A 84 2.47 11.11 -9.38
N MET A 85 1.16 11.12 -9.40
CA MET A 85 0.40 10.16 -10.18
C MET A 85 -0.97 10.73 -10.49
N TYR A 86 -1.75 9.98 -11.24
CA TYR A 86 -3.16 10.29 -11.50
C TYR A 86 -4.02 9.18 -10.94
N TRP A 87 -5.19 9.57 -10.47
CA TRP A 87 -6.23 8.61 -10.13
C TRP A 87 -7.00 8.26 -11.40
N TYR A 88 -7.44 7.03 -11.49
CA TYR A 88 -8.22 6.54 -12.63
C TYR A 88 -9.47 5.84 -12.13
N LYS A 89 -10.52 5.89 -12.92
CA LYS A 89 -11.61 4.94 -12.70
C LYS A 89 -11.14 3.57 -13.13
N PRO A 90 -11.52 2.51 -12.39
CA PRO A 90 -11.13 1.17 -12.81
C PRO A 90 -11.78 0.81 -14.14
N ASP A 91 -11.07 0.06 -14.95
CA ASP A 91 -11.58 -0.43 -16.21
C ASP A 91 -12.36 -1.72 -15.96
N LEU A 92 -13.68 -1.61 -16.00
CA LEU A 92 -14.57 -2.75 -15.76
C LEU A 92 -15.28 -3.18 -17.04
N GLY A 93 -14.67 -2.94 -18.21
CA GLY A 93 -15.23 -3.38 -19.46
C GLY A 93 -16.52 -2.67 -19.85
N GLY A 94 -16.63 -1.41 -19.46
CA GLY A 94 -17.83 -0.63 -19.78
C GLY A 94 -18.95 -0.78 -18.76
N GLN A 95 -18.80 -1.66 -17.78
CA GLN A 95 -19.78 -1.81 -16.71
C GLN A 95 -19.59 -0.72 -15.68
N GLN A 96 -20.70 -0.18 -15.19
CA GLN A 96 -20.67 0.86 -14.18
C GLN A 96 -21.56 0.46 -13.01
N PRO A 97 -21.04 -0.40 -12.11
CA PRO A 97 -21.82 -0.81 -10.94
C PRO A 97 -22.07 0.38 -10.03
N PRO A 98 -23.03 0.28 -9.11
CA PRO A 98 -23.25 1.34 -8.13
C PRO A 98 -21.97 1.75 -7.44
N GLY A 99 -21.75 3.07 -7.32
CA GLY A 99 -20.54 3.61 -6.72
C GLY A 99 -19.35 3.68 -7.65
N TYR A 100 -19.48 3.26 -8.89
CA TYR A 100 -18.38 3.27 -9.84
C TYR A 100 -17.79 4.67 -10.05
N ALA A 101 -18.65 5.68 -10.09
CA ALA A 101 -18.21 7.04 -10.38
C ALA A 101 -17.16 7.54 -9.39
N GLU A 102 -17.21 7.07 -8.15
CA GLU A 102 -16.29 7.49 -7.12
C GLU A 102 -15.13 6.51 -6.91
N ARG A 103 -15.16 5.36 -7.58
CA ARG A 103 -14.05 4.42 -7.46
C ARG A 103 -12.81 4.93 -8.13
N ARG A 104 -11.68 4.71 -7.50
CA ARG A 104 -10.39 5.15 -8.04
C ARG A 104 -9.36 4.04 -7.87
N ILE A 105 -8.44 4.00 -8.81
CA ILE A 105 -7.30 3.10 -8.76
C ILE A 105 -6.10 3.82 -9.33
N SER A 106 -4.93 3.48 -8.84
CA SER A 106 -3.68 3.96 -9.41
C SER A 106 -2.57 2.97 -9.15
N VAL A 107 -1.54 3.06 -9.98
CA VAL A 107 -0.31 2.31 -9.79
C VAL A 107 0.82 3.30 -9.78
N VAL A 108 1.66 3.21 -8.76
CA VAL A 108 2.77 4.13 -8.57
C VAL A 108 4.05 3.32 -8.55
N LYS A 109 5.00 3.73 -9.37
CA LYS A 109 6.34 3.16 -9.31
C LYS A 109 7.12 3.92 -8.26
N LEU A 110 7.49 3.21 -7.21
CA LEU A 110 8.30 3.74 -6.14
C LEU A 110 9.77 3.53 -6.46
N ASP A 111 10.65 3.97 -5.58
CA ASP A 111 12.07 3.74 -5.79
C ASP A 111 12.42 2.25 -5.65
N LYS A 112 13.61 1.90 -6.10
CA LYS A 112 14.18 0.54 -5.94
C LYS A 112 13.30 -0.57 -6.50
N GLY A 113 12.60 -0.29 -7.59
CA GLY A 113 11.84 -1.33 -8.26
C GLY A 113 10.59 -1.77 -7.50
N ARG A 114 10.10 -0.95 -6.60
CA ARG A 114 8.88 -1.24 -5.85
C ARG A 114 7.70 -0.54 -6.50
N TYR A 115 6.54 -1.16 -6.36
CA TYR A 115 5.30 -0.66 -6.92
C TYR A 115 4.22 -0.64 -5.87
N ALA A 116 3.37 0.37 -5.94
CA ALA A 116 2.18 0.45 -5.09
C ALA A 116 0.96 0.49 -5.99
N GLN A 117 0.00 -0.36 -5.71
CA GLN A 117 -1.31 -0.31 -6.34
C GLN A 117 -2.30 0.14 -5.28
N ILE A 118 -3.01 1.21 -5.54
CA ILE A 118 -3.96 1.77 -4.59
C ILE A 118 -5.34 1.77 -5.21
N ALA A 119 -6.31 1.28 -4.45
CA ALA A 119 -7.70 1.31 -4.86
C ALA A 119 -8.55 1.95 -3.78
N LEU A 120 -9.48 2.80 -4.18
CA LEU A 120 -10.39 3.48 -3.27
C LEU A 120 -11.82 3.05 -3.57
N TYR A 121 -12.56 2.77 -2.51
CA TYR A 121 -13.96 2.35 -2.59
C TYR A 121 -14.82 3.28 -1.74
N PRO A 122 -14.88 4.57 -2.08
CA PRO A 122 -15.62 5.53 -1.27
C PRO A 122 -17.13 5.37 -1.45
N GLY A 123 -17.86 5.74 -0.41
CA GLY A 123 -19.32 5.75 -0.48
C GLY A 123 -19.89 7.07 -0.93
N SER A 124 -19.05 8.09 -1.13
CA SER A 124 -19.47 9.42 -1.56
C SER A 124 -18.30 10.17 -2.18
N THR A 125 -18.62 11.25 -2.88
CA THR A 125 -17.57 12.12 -3.43
C THR A 125 -16.73 12.74 -2.32
N GLN A 126 -17.36 13.08 -1.22
CA GLN A 126 -16.63 13.66 -0.08
C GLN A 126 -15.66 12.64 0.52
N GLU A 127 -16.09 11.43 0.67
CA GLU A 127 -15.21 10.38 1.19
C GLU A 127 -14.06 10.11 0.22
N MET A 128 -14.34 10.16 -1.07
CA MET A 128 -13.29 10.01 -2.08
C MET A 128 -12.18 11.04 -1.87
N GLY A 129 -12.55 12.30 -1.69
CA GLY A 129 -11.56 13.35 -1.46
C GLY A 129 -10.78 13.11 -0.18
N SER A 130 -11.44 12.68 0.88
CA SER A 130 -10.77 12.38 2.13
C SER A 130 -9.78 11.23 2.00
N LEU A 131 -10.17 10.18 1.27
CA LEU A 131 -9.30 9.04 1.05
C LEU A 131 -8.11 9.40 0.17
N GLN A 132 -8.31 10.27 -0.82
CA GLN A 132 -7.21 10.74 -1.65
C GLN A 132 -6.21 11.55 -0.83
N GLN A 133 -6.69 12.39 0.07
CA GLN A 133 -5.81 13.13 0.97
C GLN A 133 -5.08 12.19 1.93
N LEU A 134 -5.77 11.20 2.43
CA LEU A 134 -5.16 10.21 3.30
C LEU A 134 -4.02 9.48 2.57
N ALA A 135 -4.27 9.04 1.36
CA ALA A 135 -3.27 8.37 0.55
C ALA A 135 -2.06 9.27 0.29
N GLN A 136 -2.32 10.54 0.00
CA GLN A 136 -1.25 11.48 -0.27
C GLN A 136 -0.35 11.69 0.94
N GLY A 137 -0.91 11.63 2.13
CA GLY A 137 -0.16 11.81 3.37
C GLY A 137 0.49 10.54 3.89
N MET A 138 0.27 9.40 3.26
CA MET A 138 0.86 8.16 3.73
C MET A 138 2.35 8.15 3.50
N SER A 139 3.07 7.75 4.53
CA SER A 139 4.50 7.56 4.44
C SER A 139 4.78 6.07 4.34
N LEU A 140 5.33 5.68 3.22
CA LEU A 140 5.88 4.35 3.07
C LEU A 140 7.24 4.39 3.70
N ASN A 141 7.28 4.16 4.96
CA ASN A 141 8.51 4.30 5.70
C ASN A 141 9.18 2.95 5.95
N PRO A 142 9.41 2.20 4.93
CA PRO A 142 10.19 0.98 5.06
C PRO A 142 11.60 1.31 5.41
N THR A 143 11.95 2.49 5.05
CA THR A 143 13.30 2.87 5.31
C THR A 143 13.57 3.00 6.76
N ALA A 144 12.62 3.46 7.50
CA ALA A 144 12.82 3.48 8.93
C ALA A 144 13.11 2.09 9.41
N VAL A 145 12.51 1.15 8.75
CA VAL A 145 12.70 -0.25 9.08
C VAL A 145 13.95 -0.77 8.42
N ALA A 146 14.08 -0.51 7.16
CA ALA A 146 15.23 -0.96 6.42
C ALA A 146 16.47 -0.31 6.94
N ASP A 147 16.31 0.92 7.32
CA ASP A 147 17.39 1.61 7.93
C ASP A 147 17.70 1.11 9.28
N GLY A 148 16.99 0.20 9.75
CA GLY A 148 17.38 -0.44 10.95
C GLY A 148 18.87 -0.51 11.02
N ARG A 149 19.40 0.44 10.33
CA ARG A 149 20.80 0.67 10.44
C ARG A 149 21.20 0.69 11.83
#